data_d8827c907d5558458318e5b72add4946
#
_entry.id   d8827c907d5558458318e5b72add4946
#
_cell.length_a   1.000
_cell.length_b   1.000
_cell.length_c   1.000
_cell.angle_alpha   90.00
_cell.angle_beta   90.00
_cell.angle_gamma   90.00
#
_symmetry.space_group_name_H-M   'P 1'
#
loop_
_entity.id
_entity.type
_entity.pdbx_description
1 polymer ?
#
loop_
_entity_poly.entity_id
_entity_poly.type
_entity_poly.pdbx_seq_one_letter_code
_entity_poly.pdbx_strand_id
1 'polypeptide(L)'
;MRALALVSRAINSAVEKLLIASGAAICVILFAQVLFRYAGDSLGWSEEVSRHLLVAITFLGGTVAYKRASFIGLQGIGHRFGPAFQRAVLRVLQLLTLACFALIAWFGAAYTIKAGEHTSSSLQIPMSIPYAVIPIAAVVFI
;
A
#
# COMPACT_ATOMS: atom_id res chain seq x y z
N MET A 1 -2.65 -0.39 26.64
CA MET A 1 -3.63 -0.21 25.58
C MET A 1 -3.66 1.20 24.98
N ARG A 2 -3.60 2.30 25.78
CA ARG A 2 -3.61 3.68 25.26
C ARG A 2 -2.38 4.02 24.39
N ALA A 3 -1.19 3.56 24.76
CA ALA A 3 0.02 3.80 23.99
C ALA A 3 0.00 3.15 22.59
N LEU A 4 -0.46 1.90 22.48
CA LEU A 4 -0.61 1.22 21.21
C LEU A 4 -1.61 1.92 20.28
N ALA A 5 -2.71 2.43 20.84
CA ALA A 5 -3.70 3.19 20.06
C ALA A 5 -3.15 4.52 19.54
N LEU A 6 -2.29 5.21 20.32
CA LEU A 6 -1.64 6.44 19.89
C LEU A 6 -0.62 6.18 18.78
N VAL A 7 0.21 5.16 18.92
CA VAL A 7 1.18 4.76 17.90
C VAL A 7 0.47 4.38 16.61
N SER A 8 -0.57 3.54 16.68
CA SER A 8 -1.36 3.15 15.52
C SER A 8 -2.02 4.36 14.81
N ARG A 9 -2.52 5.35 15.56
CA ARG A 9 -3.08 6.58 14.97
C ARG A 9 -2.00 7.42 14.31
N ALA A 10 -0.82 7.57 14.93
CA ALA A 10 0.28 8.34 14.37
C ALA A 10 0.78 7.72 13.06
N ILE A 11 0.97 6.40 13.03
CA ILE A 11 1.37 5.66 11.83
C ILE A 11 0.30 5.85 10.73
N ASN A 12 -0.97 5.67 11.05
CA ASN A 12 -2.04 5.83 10.07
C ASN A 12 -2.09 7.25 9.48
N SER A 13 -1.95 8.28 10.33
CA SER A 13 -1.91 9.68 9.87
C SER A 13 -0.70 9.95 8.98
N ALA A 14 0.46 9.39 9.30
CA ALA A 14 1.66 9.51 8.49
C ALA A 14 1.47 8.83 7.12
N VAL A 15 0.90 7.62 7.09
CA VAL A 15 0.60 6.88 5.85
C VAL A 15 -0.43 7.65 4.99
N GLU A 16 -1.48 8.22 5.59
CA GLU A 16 -2.46 9.02 4.85
C GLU A 16 -1.83 10.25 4.18
N LYS A 17 -0.96 10.97 4.89
CA LYS A 17 -0.23 12.11 4.32
C LYS A 17 0.70 11.68 3.19
N LEU A 18 1.39 10.56 3.37
CA LEU A 18 2.26 9.99 2.34
C LEU A 18 1.45 9.58 1.10
N LEU A 19 0.28 9.00 1.26
CA LEU A 19 -0.62 8.64 0.15
C LEU A 19 -1.08 9.88 -0.64
N ILE A 20 -1.48 10.93 0.05
CA ILE A 20 -1.89 12.20 -0.59
C ILE A 20 -0.71 12.80 -1.36
N ALA A 21 0.47 12.86 -0.75
CA ALA A 21 1.68 13.38 -1.39
C ALA A 21 2.07 12.54 -2.61
N SER A 22 2.02 11.20 -2.51
CA SER A 22 2.32 10.30 -3.62
C SER A 22 1.32 10.44 -4.77
N GLY A 23 0.03 10.60 -4.46
CA GLY A 23 -1.01 10.83 -5.47
C GLY A 23 -0.81 12.17 -6.19
N ALA A 24 -0.52 13.24 -5.46
CA ALA A 24 -0.20 14.54 -6.06
C ALA A 24 1.07 14.46 -6.91
N ALA A 25 2.11 13.77 -6.45
CA ALA A 25 3.35 13.58 -7.19
C ALA A 25 3.12 12.85 -8.53
N ILE A 26 2.33 11.77 -8.54
CA ILE A 26 1.98 11.07 -9.79
C ILE A 26 1.29 12.03 -10.76
N CYS A 27 0.31 12.80 -10.31
CA CYS A 27 -0.40 13.74 -11.18
C CYS A 27 0.55 14.76 -11.80
N VAL A 28 1.46 15.33 -11.01
CA VAL A 28 2.45 16.30 -11.50
C VAL A 28 3.42 15.67 -12.49
N ILE A 29 3.95 14.47 -12.18
CA ILE A 29 4.90 13.75 -13.03
C ILE A 29 4.26 13.40 -14.38
N LEU A 30 3.05 12.84 -14.37
CA LEU A 30 2.35 12.45 -15.59
C LEU A 30 1.96 13.68 -16.42
N PHE A 31 1.55 14.77 -15.77
CA PHE A 31 1.27 16.02 -16.47
C PHE A 31 2.54 16.59 -17.14
N ALA A 32 3.66 16.63 -16.42
CA ALA A 32 4.94 17.04 -16.97
C ALA A 32 5.36 16.14 -18.14
N GLN A 33 5.22 14.81 -18.01
CA GLN A 33 5.52 13.84 -19.07
C GLN A 33 4.75 14.15 -20.37
N VAL A 34 3.46 14.48 -20.25
CA VAL A 34 2.64 14.82 -21.41
C VAL A 34 3.15 16.12 -22.07
N LEU A 35 3.46 17.15 -21.28
CA LEU A 35 3.98 18.42 -21.81
C LEU A 35 5.33 18.22 -22.53
N PHE A 36 6.27 17.51 -21.93
CA PHE A 36 7.59 17.23 -22.54
C PHE A 36 7.46 16.42 -23.82
N ARG A 37 6.52 15.46 -23.85
CA ARG A 37 6.24 14.68 -25.07
C ARG A 37 5.74 15.57 -26.21
N TYR A 38 4.91 16.57 -25.93
CA TYR A 38 4.49 17.56 -26.96
C TYR A 38 5.63 18.46 -27.41
N ALA A 39 6.61 18.72 -26.54
CA ALA A 39 7.81 19.49 -26.87
C ALA A 39 8.85 18.69 -27.68
N GLY A 40 8.60 17.38 -27.92
CA GLY A 40 9.49 16.53 -28.71
C GLY A 40 10.56 15.79 -27.88
N ASP A 41 10.54 15.96 -26.58
CA ASP A 41 11.46 15.26 -25.64
C ASP A 41 10.67 14.34 -24.72
N SER A 42 11.13 13.10 -24.53
CA SER A 42 10.42 12.13 -23.70
C SER A 42 11.17 11.85 -22.39
N LEU A 43 10.50 12.03 -21.27
CA LEU A 43 11.02 11.71 -19.93
C LEU A 43 10.91 10.21 -19.66
N GLY A 44 11.91 9.42 -20.07
CA GLY A 44 11.91 7.95 -19.91
C GLY A 44 11.80 7.48 -18.45
N TRP A 45 12.33 8.25 -17.50
CA TRP A 45 12.27 7.93 -16.08
C TRP A 45 10.89 8.15 -15.43
N SER A 46 10.06 9.03 -16.01
CA SER A 46 8.78 9.41 -15.42
C SER A 46 7.79 8.26 -15.35
N GLU A 47 7.77 7.39 -16.35
CA GLU A 47 6.93 6.20 -16.39
C GLU A 47 7.32 5.21 -15.29
N GLU A 48 8.61 5.03 -15.08
CA GLU A 48 9.12 4.12 -14.07
C GLU A 48 8.82 4.60 -12.65
N VAL A 49 9.05 5.89 -12.37
CA VAL A 49 8.71 6.51 -11.07
C VAL A 49 7.21 6.43 -10.82
N SER A 50 6.38 6.74 -11.80
CA SER A 50 4.92 6.68 -11.65
C SER A 50 4.42 5.28 -11.35
N ARG A 51 5.01 4.26 -11.98
CA ARG A 51 4.70 2.84 -11.71
C ARG A 51 5.04 2.46 -10.26
N HIS A 52 6.20 2.85 -9.75
CA HIS A 52 6.61 2.57 -8.38
C HIS A 52 5.74 3.30 -7.35
N LEU A 53 5.40 4.57 -7.61
CA LEU A 53 4.47 5.32 -6.76
C LEU A 53 3.06 4.70 -6.75
N LEU A 54 2.59 4.20 -7.91
CA LEU A 54 1.29 3.51 -7.99
C LEU A 54 1.28 2.23 -7.15
N VAL A 55 2.34 1.44 -7.19
CA VAL A 55 2.49 0.25 -6.34
C VAL A 55 2.46 0.66 -4.86
N ALA A 56 3.20 1.70 -4.48
CA ALA A 56 3.21 2.21 -3.11
C ALA A 56 1.82 2.65 -2.65
N ILE A 57 1.10 3.42 -3.47
CA ILE A 57 -0.27 3.86 -3.18
C ILE A 57 -1.21 2.66 -3.04
N THR A 58 -1.09 1.64 -3.87
CA THR A 58 -1.96 0.46 -3.83
C THR A 58 -1.77 -0.30 -2.52
N PHE A 59 -0.55 -0.60 -2.14
CA PHE A 59 -0.28 -1.38 -0.92
C PHE A 59 -0.53 -0.57 0.36
N LEU A 60 -0.02 0.65 0.47
CA LEU A 60 -0.25 1.50 1.62
C LEU A 60 -1.71 1.97 1.72
N GLY A 61 -2.34 2.27 0.58
CA GLY A 61 -3.75 2.65 0.52
C GLY A 61 -4.67 1.52 0.96
N GLY A 62 -4.35 0.28 0.58
CA GLY A 62 -5.05 -0.91 1.04
C GLY A 62 -5.09 -1.04 2.56
N THR A 63 -3.97 -0.76 3.24
CA THR A 63 -3.91 -0.81 4.73
C THR A 63 -4.83 0.22 5.38
N VAL A 64 -4.84 1.45 4.86
CA VAL A 64 -5.72 2.53 5.36
C VAL A 64 -7.19 2.25 5.04
N ALA A 65 -7.48 1.78 3.82
CA ALA A 65 -8.83 1.45 3.40
C ALA A 65 -9.43 0.32 4.25
N TYR A 66 -8.67 -0.73 4.53
CA TYR A 66 -9.10 -1.83 5.39
C TYR A 66 -9.47 -1.33 6.79
N LYS A 67 -8.64 -0.48 7.38
CA LYS A 67 -8.90 0.08 8.71
C LYS A 67 -10.20 0.90 8.75
N ARG A 68 -10.48 1.65 7.69
CA ARG A 68 -11.73 2.42 7.55
C ARG A 68 -12.93 1.51 7.24
N ALA A 69 -12.76 0.54 6.33
CA ALA A 69 -13.82 -0.38 5.91
C ALA A 69 -14.24 -1.36 7.03
N SER A 70 -13.34 -1.71 7.95
CA SER A 70 -13.67 -2.55 9.11
C SER A 70 -14.80 -1.98 9.96
N PHE A 71 -14.93 -0.64 10.02
CA PHE A 71 -16.02 0.02 10.73
C PHE A 71 -17.34 -0.01 9.96
N ILE A 72 -17.32 -0.01 8.63
CA ILE A 72 -18.52 0.09 7.78
C ILE A 72 -19.12 -1.31 7.54
N GLY A 73 -18.31 -2.30 7.26
CA GLY A 73 -18.76 -3.68 7.00
C GLY A 73 -19.46 -4.34 8.19
N LEU A 74 -19.07 -3.97 9.41
CA LEU A 74 -19.67 -4.46 10.65
C LEU A 74 -21.14 -4.07 10.83
N GLN A 75 -21.54 -2.92 10.33
CA GLN A 75 -22.91 -2.40 10.52
C GLN A 75 -23.93 -3.08 9.57
N GLY A 76 -23.49 -3.47 8.38
CA GLY A 76 -24.40 -4.06 7.39
C GLY A 76 -24.81 -5.51 7.66
N ILE A 77 -23.93 -6.32 8.23
CA ILE A 77 -24.15 -7.76 8.47
C ILE A 77 -24.92 -8.01 9.78
N GLY A 78 -24.77 -7.09 10.74
CA GLY A 78 -25.35 -7.25 12.09
C GLY A 78 -26.86 -7.31 12.14
N HIS A 79 -27.56 -6.70 11.19
CA HIS A 79 -29.03 -6.62 11.19
C HIS A 79 -29.74 -7.90 10.74
N ARG A 80 -29.04 -8.82 10.04
CA ARG A 80 -29.66 -10.00 9.41
C ARG A 80 -29.32 -11.33 10.07
N PHE A 81 -28.22 -11.38 10.83
CA PHE A 81 -27.73 -12.58 11.49
C PHE A 81 -27.40 -12.26 12.95
N GLY A 82 -27.67 -13.20 13.85
CA GLY A 82 -27.47 -13.00 15.29
C GLY A 82 -26.00 -12.62 15.68
N PRO A 83 -25.80 -12.02 16.85
CA PRO A 83 -24.50 -11.47 17.28
C PRO A 83 -23.39 -12.52 17.41
N ALA A 84 -23.74 -13.77 17.58
CA ALA A 84 -22.78 -14.89 17.62
C ALA A 84 -22.21 -15.21 16.24
N PHE A 85 -23.07 -15.25 15.23
CA PHE A 85 -22.66 -15.46 13.83
C PHE A 85 -21.78 -14.32 13.33
N GLN A 86 -22.15 -13.09 13.61
CA GLN A 86 -21.36 -11.91 13.27
C GLN A 86 -19.93 -11.99 13.84
N ARG A 87 -19.80 -12.34 15.11
CA ARG A 87 -18.48 -12.49 15.74
C ARG A 87 -17.64 -13.61 15.11
N ALA A 88 -18.26 -14.73 14.75
CA ALA A 88 -17.57 -15.83 14.08
C ALA A 88 -17.06 -15.41 12.70
N VAL A 89 -17.90 -14.80 11.87
CA VAL A 89 -17.54 -14.29 10.54
C VAL A 89 -16.39 -13.29 10.63
N LEU A 90 -16.46 -12.34 11.56
CA LEU A 90 -15.41 -11.35 11.75
C LEU A 90 -14.07 -11.97 12.14
N ARG A 91 -14.05 -12.95 13.04
CA ARG A 91 -12.82 -13.66 13.42
C ARG A 91 -12.21 -14.41 12.22
N VAL A 92 -13.04 -15.08 11.43
CA VAL A 92 -12.58 -15.79 10.23
C VAL A 92 -12.00 -14.81 9.22
N LEU A 93 -12.68 -13.69 8.96
CA LEU A 93 -12.17 -12.65 8.06
C LEU A 93 -10.86 -12.05 8.57
N GLN A 94 -10.76 -11.74 9.86
CA GLN A 94 -9.53 -11.22 10.45
C GLN A 94 -8.36 -12.20 10.32
N LEU A 95 -8.58 -13.47 10.61
CA LEU A 95 -7.55 -14.51 10.48
C LEU A 95 -7.13 -14.70 9.03
N LEU A 96 -8.08 -14.72 8.10
CA LEU A 96 -7.80 -14.84 6.68
C LEU A 96 -6.98 -13.63 6.16
N THR A 97 -7.36 -12.43 6.57
CA THR A 97 -6.65 -11.21 6.20
C THR A 97 -5.23 -11.20 6.79
N LEU A 98 -5.08 -11.57 8.07
CA LEU A 98 -3.78 -11.67 8.72
C LEU A 98 -2.88 -12.69 8.01
N ALA A 99 -3.41 -13.87 7.68
CA ALA A 99 -2.68 -14.90 6.95
C ALA A 99 -2.24 -14.40 5.57
N CYS A 100 -3.11 -13.72 4.84
CA CYS A 100 -2.82 -13.15 3.53
C CYS A 100 -1.68 -12.10 3.62
N PHE A 101 -1.75 -11.18 4.57
CA PHE A 101 -0.69 -10.17 4.75
C PHE A 101 0.62 -10.76 5.26
N ALA A 102 0.57 -11.79 6.10
CA ALA A 102 1.77 -12.52 6.52
C ALA A 102 2.47 -13.20 5.33
N LEU A 103 1.71 -13.81 4.42
CA LEU A 103 2.24 -14.39 3.18
C LEU A 103 2.84 -13.29 2.28
N ILE A 104 2.16 -12.16 2.11
CA ILE A 104 2.67 -11.03 1.32
C ILE A 104 3.96 -10.48 1.94
N ALA A 105 4.03 -10.38 3.27
CA ALA A 105 5.25 -9.94 3.96
C ALA A 105 6.41 -10.90 3.70
N TRP A 106 6.18 -12.21 3.82
CA TRP A 106 7.20 -13.23 3.63
C TRP A 106 7.71 -13.30 2.19
N PHE A 107 6.78 -13.46 1.23
CA PHE A 107 7.15 -13.53 -0.19
C PHE A 107 7.64 -12.19 -0.73
N GLY A 108 7.08 -11.08 -0.26
CA GLY A 108 7.52 -9.74 -0.62
C GLY A 108 8.94 -9.46 -0.14
N ALA A 109 9.31 -9.87 1.07
CA ALA A 109 10.68 -9.75 1.57
C ALA A 109 11.65 -10.61 0.75
N ALA A 110 11.32 -11.88 0.48
CA ALA A 110 12.13 -12.77 -0.34
C ALA A 110 12.32 -12.22 -1.77
N TYR A 111 11.26 -11.66 -2.36
CA TYR A 111 11.33 -11.05 -3.67
C TYR A 111 12.17 -9.77 -3.68
N THR A 112 12.04 -8.92 -2.67
CA THR A 112 12.82 -7.67 -2.54
C THR A 112 14.32 -7.94 -2.48
N ILE A 113 14.73 -9.00 -1.77
CA ILE A 113 16.14 -9.39 -1.68
C ILE A 113 16.66 -9.84 -3.05
N LYS A 114 15.92 -10.69 -3.77
CA LYS A 114 16.30 -11.16 -5.11
C LYS A 114 16.29 -10.04 -6.15
N ALA A 115 15.34 -9.10 -6.05
CA ALA A 115 15.24 -7.96 -6.94
C ALA A 115 16.42 -6.97 -6.81
N GLY A 116 17.18 -7.04 -5.71
CA GLY A 116 18.40 -6.24 -5.52
C GLY A 116 19.52 -6.54 -6.51
N GLU A 117 19.51 -7.71 -7.14
CA GLU A 117 20.48 -8.10 -8.18
C GLU A 117 20.19 -7.42 -9.54
N HIS A 118 19.01 -6.86 -9.72
CA HIS A 118 18.59 -6.18 -10.94
C HIS A 118 18.53 -4.66 -10.73
N THR A 119 19.11 -3.95 -11.69
CA THR A 119 19.03 -2.48 -11.75
C THR A 119 17.91 -2.05 -12.70
N SER A 120 17.27 -0.94 -12.38
CA SER A 120 16.28 -0.30 -13.22
C SER A 120 16.91 0.16 -14.53
N SER A 121 16.15 0.09 -15.63
CA SER A 121 16.61 0.45 -16.98
C SER A 121 16.82 1.95 -17.13
N SER A 122 15.99 2.78 -16.51
CA SER A 122 15.98 4.25 -16.70
C SER A 122 16.69 4.99 -15.57
N LEU A 123 16.48 4.55 -14.33
CA LEU A 123 17.00 5.23 -13.13
C LEU A 123 18.34 4.67 -12.63
N GLN A 124 18.77 3.50 -13.13
CA GLN A 124 19.99 2.79 -12.67
C GLN A 124 19.99 2.52 -11.15
N ILE A 125 18.81 2.47 -10.51
CA ILE A 125 18.63 2.21 -9.08
C ILE A 125 18.37 0.71 -8.87
N PRO A 126 18.90 0.10 -7.79
CA PRO A 126 18.57 -1.28 -7.46
C PRO A 126 17.06 -1.45 -7.26
N MET A 127 16.46 -2.43 -7.91
CA MET A 127 15.01 -2.69 -7.87
C MET A 127 14.51 -3.08 -6.46
N SER A 128 15.42 -3.39 -5.53
CA SER A 128 15.04 -3.65 -4.13
C SER A 128 14.37 -2.46 -3.43
N ILE A 129 14.75 -1.23 -3.79
CA ILE A 129 14.23 -0.01 -3.15
C ILE A 129 12.72 0.15 -3.36
N PRO A 130 12.20 0.18 -4.61
CA PRO A 130 10.77 0.30 -4.83
C PRO A 130 9.97 -0.92 -4.36
N TYR A 131 10.54 -2.12 -4.42
CA TYR A 131 9.84 -3.33 -3.98
C TYR A 131 9.80 -3.49 -2.45
N ALA A 132 10.67 -2.82 -1.70
CA ALA A 132 10.64 -2.80 -0.23
C ALA A 132 9.32 -2.24 0.34
N VAL A 133 8.58 -1.45 -0.43
CA VAL A 133 7.27 -0.93 -0.01
C VAL A 133 6.27 -2.06 0.26
N ILE A 134 6.35 -3.17 -0.47
CA ILE A 134 5.43 -4.31 -0.33
C ILE A 134 5.51 -4.96 1.07
N PRO A 135 6.67 -5.43 1.54
CA PRO A 135 6.78 -5.99 2.87
C PRO A 135 6.57 -4.95 3.97
N ILE A 136 6.99 -3.69 3.76
CA ILE A 136 6.74 -2.60 4.72
C ILE A 136 5.24 -2.37 4.90
N ALA A 137 4.48 -2.26 3.80
CA ALA A 137 3.04 -2.09 3.87
C ALA A 137 2.35 -3.28 4.56
N ALA A 138 2.80 -4.51 4.30
CA ALA A 138 2.27 -5.70 4.95
C ALA A 138 2.53 -5.71 6.46
N VAL A 139 3.72 -5.27 6.90
CA VAL A 139 4.04 -5.15 8.34
C VAL A 139 3.24 -4.03 9.01
N VAL A 140 3.05 -2.89 8.34
CA VAL A 140 2.21 -1.78 8.86
C VAL A 140 0.75 -2.21 9.02
N PHE A 141 0.30 -3.17 8.20
CA PHE A 141 -1.05 -3.71 8.29
C PHE A 141 -1.24 -4.60 9.53
N ILE A 142 -0.28 -5.43 9.89
CA ILE A 142 -0.32 -6.38 11.02
C ILE A 142 -0.24 -5.64 12.36
#